data_44c4477409699bab7edce34b489558b1
#
_entry.id   44c4477409699bab7edce34b489558b1
#
_cell.length_a   1.000
_cell.length_b   1.000
_cell.length_c   1.000
_cell.angle_alpha   90.00
_cell.angle_beta   90.00
_cell.angle_gamma   90.00
#
_symmetry.space_group_name_H-M   'P 1'
#
loop_
_entity.id
_entity.type
_entity.pdbx_description
1 polymer ?
#
loop_
_entity_poly.entity_id
_entity_poly.type
_entity_poly.pdbx_seq_one_letter_code
_entity_poly.pdbx_strand_id
1 'polypeptide(L)'
;MTRAIGIDIGGTGIKGAIIDLDAGELVSDRIKHATPDGGEPEAIIATVAQLVDELGLKGIDHIGVCFPAVVRNGRTMSAANVSKRWIGLDADTLFGTALGRDIHFVNDADAAGYAEAVSGAARGQRGLVIMTTLGTGIGSALINDGVLIANSELGHLKLDGRDAETWAANSAREREGLSFEQWAERLTTYYRYVEALLWPELFVIGGGVSKQHAQFLHLIDVRTPMVPAALRNNAGIMGAAALAVRHAR
;
A
#
# COMPACT_ATOMS: atom_id res chain seq x y z
N MET A 1 19.25 -8.88 14.57
CA MET A 1 17.89 -9.21 14.07
C MET A 1 16.98 -8.05 14.40
N THR A 2 16.60 -7.28 13.40
CA THR A 2 15.71 -6.12 13.54
C THR A 2 14.28 -6.59 13.33
N ARG A 3 13.50 -6.68 14.42
CA ARG A 3 12.09 -7.10 14.36
C ARG A 3 11.15 -5.93 14.56
N ALA A 4 10.08 -5.89 13.79
CA ALA A 4 9.03 -4.90 13.91
C ALA A 4 7.66 -5.52 13.68
N ILE A 5 6.61 -4.92 14.25
CA ILE A 5 5.23 -5.23 13.89
C ILE A 5 4.83 -4.35 12.72
N GLY A 6 4.24 -4.96 11.70
CA GLY A 6 3.55 -4.26 10.64
C GLY A 6 2.06 -4.54 10.68
N ILE A 7 1.26 -3.51 10.46
CA ILE A 7 -0.20 -3.57 10.47
C ILE A 7 -0.72 -2.93 9.18
N ASP A 8 -1.62 -3.64 8.50
CA ASP A 8 -2.28 -3.21 7.27
C ASP A 8 -3.79 -3.08 7.54
N ILE A 9 -4.28 -1.85 7.58
CA ILE A 9 -5.68 -1.51 7.79
C ILE A 9 -6.33 -1.33 6.42
N GLY A 10 -7.16 -2.28 6.01
CA GLY A 10 -7.95 -2.18 4.78
C GLY A 10 -9.45 -2.06 5.07
N GLY A 11 -10.22 -1.71 4.06
CA GLY A 11 -11.69 -1.53 4.19
C GLY A 11 -12.47 -2.79 4.59
N THR A 12 -11.89 -3.99 4.44
CA THR A 12 -12.55 -5.27 4.76
C THR A 12 -11.82 -6.09 5.81
N GLY A 13 -10.63 -5.68 6.22
CA GLY A 13 -9.84 -6.44 7.19
C GLY A 13 -8.57 -5.72 7.60
N ILE A 14 -8.25 -5.89 8.87
CA ILE A 14 -7.04 -5.42 9.53
C ILE A 14 -6.13 -6.62 9.72
N LYS A 15 -4.91 -6.53 9.27
CA LYS A 15 -3.93 -7.63 9.30
C LYS A 15 -2.64 -7.17 9.93
N GLY A 16 -1.96 -8.05 10.63
CA GLY A 16 -0.65 -7.74 11.21
C GLY A 16 0.20 -8.99 11.39
N ALA A 17 1.49 -8.79 11.47
CA ALA A 17 2.48 -9.81 11.76
C ALA A 17 3.76 -9.19 12.32
N ILE A 18 4.60 -10.03 12.93
CA ILE A 18 5.98 -9.69 13.27
C ILE A 18 6.87 -10.01 12.06
N ILE A 19 7.70 -9.05 11.66
CA ILE A 19 8.60 -9.16 10.52
C ILE A 19 10.05 -9.14 11.01
N ASP A 20 10.87 -10.06 10.52
CA ASP A 20 12.33 -9.95 10.55
C ASP A 20 12.78 -9.18 9.32
N LEU A 21 13.21 -7.93 9.53
CA LEU A 21 13.58 -7.04 8.43
C LEU A 21 14.94 -7.37 7.82
N ASP A 22 15.82 -8.06 8.56
CA ASP A 22 17.12 -8.49 8.04
C ASP A 22 16.95 -9.67 7.08
N ALA A 23 16.02 -10.59 7.40
CA ALA A 23 15.64 -11.71 6.53
C ALA A 23 14.62 -11.31 5.44
N GLY A 24 13.83 -10.27 5.67
CA GLY A 24 12.76 -9.86 4.76
C GLY A 24 11.56 -10.81 4.76
N GLU A 25 11.21 -11.37 5.91
CA GLU A 25 10.14 -12.37 6.04
C GLU A 25 9.30 -12.20 7.30
N LEU A 26 8.10 -12.78 7.30
CA LEU A 26 7.25 -12.87 8.48
C LEU A 26 7.80 -13.96 9.41
N VAL A 27 7.93 -13.63 10.70
CA VAL A 27 8.40 -14.57 11.75
C VAL A 27 7.30 -14.93 12.74
N SER A 28 6.08 -14.43 12.54
CA SER A 28 4.87 -14.88 13.20
C SER A 28 3.82 -15.29 12.18
N ASP A 29 2.76 -15.97 12.64
CA ASP A 29 1.54 -16.09 11.85
C ASP A 29 0.96 -14.71 11.58
N ARG A 30 0.30 -14.55 10.44
CA ARG A 30 -0.42 -13.35 10.10
C ARG A 30 -1.81 -13.39 10.75
N ILE A 31 -2.04 -12.54 11.73
CA ILE A 31 -3.33 -12.33 12.35
C ILE A 31 -4.21 -11.47 11.45
N LYS A 32 -5.49 -11.76 11.39
CA LYS A 32 -6.48 -11.00 10.64
C LYS A 32 -7.78 -10.86 11.42
N HIS A 33 -8.22 -9.61 11.58
CA HIS A 33 -9.57 -9.26 12.05
C HIS A 33 -10.38 -8.63 10.93
N ALA A 34 -11.71 -8.72 11.02
CA ALA A 34 -12.58 -7.92 10.13
C ALA A 34 -12.43 -6.43 10.49
N THR A 35 -12.43 -5.56 9.48
CA THR A 35 -12.58 -4.13 9.75
C THR A 35 -13.97 -3.89 10.34
N PRO A 36 -14.09 -3.19 11.47
CA PRO A 36 -15.38 -2.87 12.06
C PRO A 36 -16.29 -2.13 11.09
N ASP A 37 -17.59 -2.40 11.17
CA ASP A 37 -18.59 -1.75 10.32
C ASP A 37 -18.50 -0.21 10.41
N GLY A 38 -18.57 0.45 9.27
CA GLY A 38 -18.41 1.90 9.18
C GLY A 38 -16.95 2.38 9.25
N GLY A 39 -16.00 1.56 9.67
CA GLY A 39 -14.58 1.91 9.73
C GLY A 39 -14.28 3.09 10.67
N GLU A 40 -15.01 3.21 11.78
CA GLU A 40 -14.91 4.30 12.73
C GLU A 40 -13.56 4.30 13.47
N PRO A 41 -12.98 5.49 13.78
CA PRO A 41 -11.66 5.59 14.39
C PRO A 41 -11.51 4.78 15.66
N GLU A 42 -12.41 4.92 16.60
CA GLU A 42 -12.35 4.28 17.90
C GLU A 42 -12.39 2.74 17.78
N ALA A 43 -13.23 2.23 16.87
CA ALA A 43 -13.37 0.80 16.65
C ALA A 43 -12.14 0.20 15.95
N ILE A 44 -11.59 0.89 14.94
CA ILE A 44 -10.35 0.46 14.26
C ILE A 44 -9.18 0.46 15.25
N ILE A 45 -9.01 1.52 16.06
CA ILE A 45 -7.94 1.62 17.05
C ILE A 45 -8.03 0.47 18.06
N ALA A 46 -9.23 0.17 18.58
CA ALA A 46 -9.44 -0.94 19.49
C ALA A 46 -9.09 -2.30 18.87
N THR A 47 -9.47 -2.51 17.60
CA THR A 47 -9.14 -3.74 16.86
C THR A 47 -7.63 -3.88 16.65
N VAL A 48 -6.93 -2.79 16.34
CA VAL A 48 -5.48 -2.78 16.19
C VAL A 48 -4.79 -3.07 17.54
N ALA A 49 -5.27 -2.49 18.65
CA ALA A 49 -4.73 -2.77 19.97
C ALA A 49 -4.88 -4.25 20.33
N GLN A 50 -6.06 -4.84 20.08
CA GLN A 50 -6.28 -6.28 20.27
C GLN A 50 -5.30 -7.12 19.41
N LEU A 51 -5.13 -6.78 18.15
CA LEU A 51 -4.22 -7.50 17.24
C LEU A 51 -2.77 -7.43 17.73
N VAL A 52 -2.32 -6.27 18.23
CA VAL A 52 -0.96 -6.09 18.78
C VAL A 52 -0.78 -6.91 20.07
N ASP A 53 -1.79 -6.96 20.93
CA ASP A 53 -1.76 -7.80 22.15
C ASP A 53 -1.65 -9.30 21.81
N GLU A 54 -2.37 -9.75 20.76
CA GLU A 54 -2.32 -11.14 20.27
C GLU A 54 -0.94 -11.49 19.68
N LEU A 55 -0.29 -10.56 18.98
CA LEU A 55 1.07 -10.74 18.44
C LEU A 55 2.12 -10.75 19.54
N GLY A 56 1.91 -9.97 20.59
CA GLY A 56 2.84 -9.77 21.69
C GLY A 56 3.99 -8.80 21.34
N LEU A 57 4.42 -8.05 22.34
CA LEU A 57 5.41 -6.97 22.17
C LEU A 57 6.83 -7.36 22.62
N LYS A 58 7.06 -8.62 22.99
CA LYS A 58 8.37 -9.05 23.50
C LYS A 58 9.46 -8.96 22.43
N GLY A 59 10.43 -8.09 22.67
CA GLY A 59 11.57 -7.87 21.73
C GLY A 59 11.18 -7.11 20.49
N ILE A 60 10.09 -6.34 20.54
CA ILE A 60 9.63 -5.47 19.46
C ILE A 60 9.77 -4.01 19.89
N ASP A 61 10.54 -3.25 19.13
CA ASP A 61 10.79 -1.83 19.41
C ASP A 61 9.99 -0.89 18.47
N HIS A 62 9.56 -1.39 17.31
CA HIS A 62 8.93 -0.59 16.28
C HIS A 62 7.59 -1.19 15.82
N ILE A 63 6.60 -0.32 15.67
CA ILE A 63 5.29 -0.65 15.10
C ILE A 63 4.99 0.29 13.94
N GLY A 64 4.73 -0.27 12.77
CA GLY A 64 4.27 0.47 11.62
C GLY A 64 2.82 0.14 11.29
N VAL A 65 2.03 1.15 10.97
CA VAL A 65 0.62 1.01 10.61
C VAL A 65 0.39 1.66 9.25
N CYS A 66 -0.08 0.92 8.27
CA CYS A 66 -0.51 1.51 7.02
C CYS A 66 -2.04 1.56 6.89
N PHE A 67 -2.51 2.59 6.17
CA PHE A 67 -3.91 2.99 6.17
C PHE A 67 -4.32 3.55 4.79
N PRO A 68 -5.57 3.34 4.33
CA PRO A 68 -6.03 3.79 3.03
C PRO A 68 -6.39 5.30 3.03
N ALA A 69 -5.38 6.13 3.20
CA ALA A 69 -5.49 7.57 3.20
C ALA A 69 -4.17 8.24 2.84
N VAL A 70 -4.22 9.46 2.32
CA VAL A 70 -3.05 10.36 2.31
C VAL A 70 -2.67 10.68 3.74
N VAL A 71 -1.41 10.46 4.12
CA VAL A 71 -0.90 10.68 5.48
C VAL A 71 0.20 11.74 5.45
N ARG A 72 0.01 12.83 6.18
CA ARG A 72 1.02 13.89 6.32
C ARG A 72 1.33 14.13 7.78
N ASN A 73 2.60 13.92 8.17
CA ASN A 73 3.06 14.08 9.55
C ASN A 73 2.15 13.36 10.56
N GLY A 74 1.87 12.09 10.33
CA GLY A 74 1.01 11.27 11.18
C GLY A 74 -0.49 11.59 11.12
N ARG A 75 -0.92 12.57 10.30
CA ARG A 75 -2.33 12.96 10.13
C ARG A 75 -2.92 12.42 8.85
N THR A 76 -4.14 11.92 8.95
CA THR A 76 -4.94 11.51 7.80
C THR A 76 -5.53 12.72 7.09
N MET A 77 -5.27 12.87 5.80
CA MET A 77 -5.76 14.00 4.99
C MET A 77 -6.94 13.61 4.10
N SER A 78 -7.15 12.31 3.91
CA SER A 78 -8.26 11.73 3.15
C SER A 78 -8.80 10.51 3.87
N ALA A 79 -9.82 9.85 3.32
CA ALA A 79 -10.31 8.57 3.82
C ALA A 79 -10.96 7.80 2.66
N ALA A 80 -10.40 6.64 2.30
CA ALA A 80 -10.93 5.74 1.29
C ALA A 80 -11.41 4.45 1.96
N ASN A 81 -12.66 4.06 1.70
CA ASN A 81 -13.27 2.82 2.22
C ASN A 81 -13.34 2.69 3.77
N VAL A 82 -13.21 3.80 4.48
CA VAL A 82 -13.35 3.94 5.94
C VAL A 82 -14.15 5.19 6.26
N SER A 83 -14.49 5.42 7.53
CA SER A 83 -15.23 6.59 7.98
C SER A 83 -14.55 7.91 7.60
N LYS A 84 -15.33 8.89 7.12
CA LYS A 84 -14.82 10.25 6.85
C LYS A 84 -14.39 11.00 8.12
N ARG A 85 -14.74 10.49 9.31
CA ARG A 85 -14.25 11.03 10.58
C ARG A 85 -12.74 10.93 10.74
N TRP A 86 -12.08 10.08 9.97
CA TRP A 86 -10.61 10.01 9.94
C TRP A 86 -9.97 11.30 9.41
N ILE A 87 -10.63 12.05 8.54
CA ILE A 87 -10.03 13.22 7.89
C ILE A 87 -9.63 14.28 8.93
N GLY A 88 -8.33 14.62 8.97
CA GLY A 88 -7.75 15.59 9.87
C GLY A 88 -7.31 15.04 11.24
N LEU A 89 -7.58 13.76 11.54
CA LEU A 89 -7.16 13.14 12.80
C LEU A 89 -5.63 12.95 12.84
N ASP A 90 -5.08 13.13 14.04
CA ASP A 90 -3.70 12.80 14.36
C ASP A 90 -3.60 11.30 14.69
N ALA A 91 -3.42 10.50 13.65
CA ALA A 91 -3.43 9.05 13.76
C ALA A 91 -2.21 8.52 14.54
N ASP A 92 -1.03 9.12 14.36
CA ASP A 92 0.16 8.75 15.15
C ASP A 92 -0.12 8.86 16.66
N THR A 93 -0.66 9.99 17.09
CA THR A 93 -0.98 10.22 18.52
C THR A 93 -2.09 9.28 19.00
N LEU A 94 -3.13 9.05 18.19
CA LEU A 94 -4.25 8.21 18.59
C LEU A 94 -3.83 6.74 18.77
N PHE A 95 -3.13 6.17 17.80
CA PHE A 95 -2.61 4.81 17.89
C PHE A 95 -1.49 4.70 18.92
N GLY A 96 -0.59 5.68 18.99
CA GLY A 96 0.49 5.71 19.98
C GLY A 96 -0.04 5.70 21.40
N THR A 97 -1.09 6.48 21.69
CA THR A 97 -1.76 6.48 23.00
C THR A 97 -2.41 5.13 23.30
N ALA A 98 -3.13 4.55 22.33
CA ALA A 98 -3.82 3.26 22.51
C ALA A 98 -2.85 2.09 22.72
N LEU A 99 -1.69 2.13 22.06
CA LEU A 99 -0.67 1.07 22.15
C LEU A 99 0.40 1.32 23.21
N GLY A 100 0.39 2.49 23.84
CA GLY A 100 1.35 2.86 24.87
C GLY A 100 2.80 2.99 24.36
N ARG A 101 3.00 3.27 23.07
CA ARG A 101 4.30 3.43 22.43
C ARG A 101 4.21 4.18 21.09
N ASP A 102 5.33 4.72 20.65
CA ASP A 102 5.41 5.39 19.37
C ASP A 102 5.17 4.41 18.21
N ILE A 103 4.46 4.88 17.20
CA ILE A 103 4.18 4.16 15.96
C ILE A 103 4.59 5.01 14.77
N HIS A 104 4.69 4.38 13.60
CA HIS A 104 4.80 5.10 12.33
C HIS A 104 3.57 4.83 11.48
N PHE A 105 2.84 5.89 11.13
CA PHE A 105 1.59 5.81 10.38
C PHE A 105 1.81 6.29 8.94
N VAL A 106 1.42 5.48 7.95
CA VAL A 106 1.76 5.70 6.54
C VAL A 106 0.60 5.30 5.61
N ASN A 107 0.60 5.82 4.38
CA ASN A 107 -0.33 5.38 3.33
C ASN A 107 -0.09 3.89 2.97
N ASP A 108 -1.16 3.15 2.62
CA ASP A 108 -1.12 1.71 2.32
C ASP A 108 -0.38 1.39 1.00
N ALA A 109 -0.55 2.21 -0.04
CA ALA A 109 0.17 2.05 -1.29
C ALA A 109 1.66 2.38 -1.13
N ASP A 110 1.99 3.43 -0.36
CA ASP A 110 3.37 3.79 -0.01
C ASP A 110 4.07 2.64 0.74
N ALA A 111 3.39 2.06 1.74
CA ALA A 111 3.92 0.91 2.46
C ALA A 111 4.16 -0.27 1.51
N ALA A 112 3.18 -0.62 0.68
CA ALA A 112 3.32 -1.73 -0.26
C ALA A 112 4.45 -1.50 -1.27
N GLY A 113 4.57 -0.29 -1.83
CA GLY A 113 5.63 0.07 -2.76
C GLY A 113 7.02 0.02 -2.12
N TYR A 114 7.14 0.54 -0.91
CA TYR A 114 8.39 0.49 -0.17
C TYR A 114 8.83 -0.95 0.13
N ALA A 115 7.90 -1.83 0.52
CA ALA A 115 8.18 -3.25 0.73
C ALA A 115 8.74 -3.92 -0.53
N GLU A 116 8.13 -3.67 -1.69
CA GLU A 116 8.58 -4.22 -2.98
C GLU A 116 9.99 -3.71 -3.36
N ALA A 117 10.34 -2.49 -2.97
CA ALA A 117 11.67 -1.94 -3.21
C ALA A 117 12.75 -2.53 -2.29
N VAL A 118 12.42 -2.87 -1.03
CA VAL A 118 13.42 -3.40 -0.09
C VAL A 118 13.50 -4.92 -0.08
N SER A 119 12.40 -5.63 -0.32
CA SER A 119 12.31 -7.09 -0.17
C SER A 119 11.58 -7.81 -1.31
N GLY A 120 11.04 -7.08 -2.29
CA GLY A 120 10.19 -7.65 -3.33
C GLY A 120 10.70 -7.49 -4.75
N ALA A 121 9.79 -7.29 -5.69
CA ALA A 121 10.03 -7.29 -7.13
C ALA A 121 10.97 -6.18 -7.62
N ALA A 122 11.11 -5.09 -6.86
CA ALA A 122 11.98 -3.96 -7.20
C ALA A 122 13.28 -3.92 -6.36
N ARG A 123 13.61 -5.00 -5.64
CA ARG A 123 14.82 -5.04 -4.80
C ARG A 123 16.07 -4.84 -5.65
N GLY A 124 16.88 -3.85 -5.26
CA GLY A 124 18.13 -3.51 -5.95
C GLY A 124 17.94 -2.71 -7.25
N GLN A 125 16.70 -2.38 -7.64
CA GLN A 125 16.43 -1.51 -8.78
C GLN A 125 16.92 -0.10 -8.47
N ARG A 126 17.63 0.51 -9.42
CA ARG A 126 18.07 1.90 -9.38
C ARG A 126 17.11 2.80 -10.17
N GLY A 127 17.17 4.09 -9.86
CA GLY A 127 16.30 5.08 -10.48
C GLY A 127 14.86 5.02 -9.94
N LEU A 128 13.93 5.56 -10.70
CA LEU A 128 12.54 5.67 -10.29
C LEU A 128 11.78 4.37 -10.54
N VAL A 129 11.27 3.78 -9.48
CA VAL A 129 10.28 2.69 -9.51
C VAL A 129 8.91 3.27 -9.17
N ILE A 130 7.91 2.94 -9.96
CA ILE A 130 6.52 3.26 -9.68
C ILE A 130 5.76 1.97 -9.42
N MET A 131 5.28 1.80 -8.19
CA MET A 131 4.31 0.76 -7.90
C MET A 131 2.90 1.30 -8.05
N THR A 132 2.00 0.51 -8.62
CA THR A 132 0.57 0.78 -8.60
C THR A 132 -0.18 -0.40 -8.02
N THR A 133 -1.21 -0.13 -7.22
CA THR A 133 -2.14 -1.14 -6.72
C THR A 133 -3.45 -1.01 -7.49
N LEU A 134 -3.78 -2.03 -8.29
CA LEU A 134 -5.00 -2.07 -9.09
C LEU A 134 -6.10 -2.81 -8.32
N GLY A 135 -7.10 -2.09 -7.83
CA GLY A 135 -8.18 -2.62 -7.00
C GLY A 135 -9.48 -1.84 -7.16
N THR A 136 -10.06 -1.40 -6.06
CA THR A 136 -11.22 -0.48 -6.03
C THR A 136 -10.87 0.84 -6.72
N GLY A 137 -9.67 1.36 -6.46
CA GLY A 137 -9.05 2.50 -7.15
C GLY A 137 -7.69 2.10 -7.72
N ILE A 138 -6.85 3.11 -7.99
CA ILE A 138 -5.45 2.97 -8.36
C ILE A 138 -4.61 3.68 -7.30
N GLY A 139 -4.08 2.94 -6.32
CA GLY A 139 -3.06 3.47 -5.42
C GLY A 139 -1.70 3.51 -6.11
N SER A 140 -0.83 4.40 -5.68
CA SER A 140 0.52 4.53 -6.25
C SER A 140 1.57 4.83 -5.19
N ALA A 141 2.78 4.34 -5.41
CA ALA A 141 3.96 4.69 -4.63
C ALA A 141 5.13 4.95 -5.57
N LEU A 142 5.90 6.00 -5.28
CA LEU A 142 7.09 6.37 -6.03
C LEU A 142 8.32 6.13 -5.16
N ILE A 143 9.27 5.33 -5.65
CA ILE A 143 10.51 5.03 -4.95
C ILE A 143 11.68 5.37 -5.88
N ASN A 144 12.50 6.33 -5.50
CA ASN A 144 13.68 6.70 -6.26
C ASN A 144 14.96 6.31 -5.52
N ASP A 145 15.78 5.43 -6.11
CA ASP A 145 16.99 4.88 -5.49
C ASP A 145 16.76 4.37 -4.05
N GLY A 146 15.64 3.66 -3.83
CA GLY A 146 15.24 3.12 -2.53
C GLY A 146 14.66 4.15 -1.55
N VAL A 147 14.44 5.39 -1.96
CA VAL A 147 13.81 6.44 -1.15
C VAL A 147 12.36 6.62 -1.57
N LEU A 148 11.43 6.43 -0.63
CA LEU A 148 10.01 6.67 -0.85
C LEU A 148 9.72 8.17 -0.99
N ILE A 149 9.01 8.53 -2.05
CA ILE A 149 8.37 9.83 -2.25
C ILE A 149 6.90 9.65 -1.88
N ALA A 150 6.58 9.97 -0.62
CA ALA A 150 5.30 9.63 -0.03
C ALA A 150 4.10 10.37 -0.61
N ASN A 151 2.94 9.73 -0.53
CA ASN A 151 1.64 10.27 -0.88
C ASN A 151 1.49 10.67 -2.35
N SER A 152 1.96 9.82 -3.26
CA SER A 152 1.65 9.97 -4.67
C SER A 152 0.23 9.45 -4.96
N GLU A 153 -0.55 10.23 -5.68
CA GLU A 153 -1.96 9.92 -5.99
C GLU A 153 -2.17 9.88 -7.51
N LEU A 154 -1.38 9.05 -8.21
CA LEU A 154 -1.42 8.95 -9.68
C LEU A 154 -2.75 8.39 -10.22
N GLY A 155 -3.55 7.72 -9.39
CA GLY A 155 -4.91 7.30 -9.73
C GLY A 155 -5.86 8.48 -10.02
N HIS A 156 -5.57 9.65 -9.43
CA HIS A 156 -6.35 10.87 -9.63
C HIS A 156 -5.89 11.74 -10.80
N LEU A 157 -4.92 11.26 -11.60
CA LEU A 157 -4.58 11.93 -12.86
C LEU A 157 -5.80 12.09 -13.75
N LYS A 158 -5.95 13.26 -14.35
CA LYS A 158 -7.06 13.52 -15.29
C LYS A 158 -6.70 13.04 -16.68
N LEU A 159 -7.36 11.98 -17.12
CA LEU A 159 -7.29 11.48 -18.50
C LEU A 159 -8.61 11.79 -19.18
N ASP A 160 -8.58 12.60 -20.23
CA ASP A 160 -9.77 13.08 -20.94
C ASP A 160 -10.86 13.66 -19.99
N GLY A 161 -10.41 14.42 -18.96
CA GLY A 161 -11.27 15.11 -18.01
C GLY A 161 -11.85 14.25 -16.88
N ARG A 162 -11.54 12.94 -16.84
CA ARG A 162 -11.97 12.00 -15.77
C ARG A 162 -10.80 11.51 -14.94
N ASP A 163 -11.02 11.15 -13.68
CA ASP A 163 -10.01 10.49 -12.86
C ASP A 163 -9.64 9.14 -13.46
N ALA A 164 -8.33 8.88 -13.59
CA ALA A 164 -7.81 7.65 -14.19
C ALA A 164 -8.38 6.41 -13.49
N GLU A 165 -8.44 6.40 -12.16
CA GLU A 165 -8.96 5.24 -11.41
C GLU A 165 -10.42 4.94 -11.70
N THR A 166 -11.28 5.94 -11.97
CA THR A 166 -12.70 5.70 -12.27
C THR A 166 -12.90 4.97 -13.61
N TRP A 167 -11.86 4.92 -14.44
CA TRP A 167 -11.88 4.36 -15.78
C TRP A 167 -10.96 3.15 -15.95
N ALA A 168 -9.78 3.14 -15.28
CA ALA A 168 -8.74 2.13 -15.47
C ALA A 168 -8.50 1.24 -14.25
N ALA A 169 -9.12 1.48 -13.08
CA ALA A 169 -9.03 0.56 -11.95
C ALA A 169 -9.68 -0.79 -12.27
N ASN A 170 -9.33 -1.85 -11.53
CA ASN A 170 -9.97 -3.15 -11.70
C ASN A 170 -11.48 -3.11 -11.41
N SER A 171 -11.91 -2.28 -10.46
CA SER A 171 -13.34 -2.05 -10.20
C SER A 171 -14.09 -1.51 -11.43
N ALA A 172 -13.44 -0.68 -12.24
CA ALA A 172 -14.02 -0.19 -13.49
C ALA A 172 -14.15 -1.33 -14.52
N ARG A 173 -13.12 -2.20 -14.63
CA ARG A 173 -13.17 -3.40 -15.47
C ARG A 173 -14.37 -4.29 -15.11
N GLU A 174 -14.51 -4.59 -13.81
CA GLU A 174 -15.60 -5.45 -13.32
C GLU A 174 -16.98 -4.81 -13.49
N ARG A 175 -17.14 -3.55 -13.14
CA ARG A 175 -18.38 -2.80 -13.28
C ARG A 175 -18.89 -2.74 -14.74
N GLU A 176 -17.97 -2.62 -15.68
CA GLU A 176 -18.29 -2.46 -17.11
C GLU A 176 -18.20 -3.78 -17.88
N GLY A 177 -17.88 -4.89 -17.21
CA GLY A 177 -17.78 -6.22 -17.83
C GLY A 177 -16.70 -6.32 -18.90
N LEU A 178 -15.58 -5.57 -18.75
CA LEU A 178 -14.51 -5.56 -19.75
C LEU A 178 -13.71 -6.86 -19.72
N SER A 179 -13.33 -7.36 -20.88
CA SER A 179 -12.31 -8.39 -21.00
C SER A 179 -10.94 -7.86 -20.55
N PHE A 180 -9.96 -8.74 -20.33
CA PHE A 180 -8.61 -8.31 -19.99
C PHE A 180 -7.93 -7.54 -21.13
N GLU A 181 -8.22 -7.90 -22.38
CA GLU A 181 -7.72 -7.19 -23.57
C GLU A 181 -8.24 -5.75 -23.61
N GLN A 182 -9.55 -5.56 -23.46
CA GLN A 182 -10.18 -4.23 -23.45
C GLN A 182 -9.67 -3.38 -22.27
N TRP A 183 -9.45 -4.01 -21.11
CA TRP A 183 -8.91 -3.33 -19.96
C TRP A 183 -7.44 -2.96 -20.13
N ALA A 184 -6.63 -3.83 -20.75
CA ALA A 184 -5.23 -3.56 -21.04
C ALA A 184 -5.04 -2.34 -21.99
N GLU A 185 -5.99 -2.07 -22.89
CA GLU A 185 -5.99 -0.84 -23.70
C GLU A 185 -6.11 0.41 -22.81
N ARG A 186 -6.99 0.37 -21.80
CA ARG A 186 -7.13 1.44 -20.82
C ARG A 186 -5.87 1.61 -19.96
N LEU A 187 -5.32 0.50 -19.48
CA LEU A 187 -4.07 0.50 -18.73
C LEU A 187 -2.91 1.02 -19.58
N THR A 188 -2.83 0.66 -20.85
CA THR A 188 -1.83 1.21 -21.80
C THR A 188 -1.92 2.72 -21.85
N THR A 189 -3.11 3.28 -21.99
CA THR A 189 -3.32 4.74 -22.02
C THR A 189 -2.85 5.39 -20.70
N TYR A 190 -3.23 4.80 -19.57
CA TYR A 190 -2.84 5.29 -18.25
C TYR A 190 -1.32 5.25 -18.04
N TYR A 191 -0.70 4.08 -18.28
CA TYR A 191 0.74 3.92 -18.05
C TYR A 191 1.60 4.72 -19.03
N ARG A 192 1.19 4.86 -20.29
CA ARG A 192 1.88 5.75 -21.24
C ARG A 192 1.87 7.21 -20.76
N TYR A 193 0.76 7.66 -20.17
CA TYR A 193 0.69 9.01 -19.62
C TYR A 193 1.62 9.18 -18.42
N VAL A 194 1.62 8.24 -17.48
CA VAL A 194 2.54 8.24 -16.33
C VAL A 194 4.00 8.14 -16.80
N GLU A 195 4.29 7.26 -17.74
CA GLU A 195 5.62 7.08 -18.33
C GLU A 195 6.13 8.36 -18.99
N ALA A 196 5.28 9.07 -19.73
CA ALA A 196 5.66 10.32 -20.41
C ALA A 196 5.99 11.45 -19.42
N LEU A 197 5.36 11.44 -18.23
CA LEU A 197 5.58 12.45 -17.20
C LEU A 197 6.81 12.17 -16.33
N LEU A 198 7.05 10.91 -15.98
CA LEU A 198 7.96 10.54 -14.88
C LEU A 198 9.15 9.70 -15.31
N TRP A 199 9.14 9.09 -16.50
CA TRP A 199 10.24 8.27 -17.04
C TRP A 199 10.77 7.23 -16.04
N PRO A 200 9.92 6.34 -15.49
CA PRO A 200 10.39 5.35 -14.55
C PRO A 200 11.26 4.26 -15.20
N GLU A 201 12.11 3.63 -14.39
CA GLU A 201 12.91 2.48 -14.80
C GLU A 201 12.13 1.16 -14.68
N LEU A 202 11.09 1.13 -13.80
CA LEU A 202 10.28 -0.05 -13.56
C LEU A 202 8.88 0.31 -13.08
N PHE A 203 7.86 -0.38 -13.62
CA PHE A 203 6.53 -0.46 -13.02
C PHE A 203 6.36 -1.76 -12.26
N VAL A 204 5.89 -1.70 -11.01
CA VAL A 204 5.49 -2.85 -10.21
C VAL A 204 3.97 -2.86 -10.07
N ILE A 205 3.32 -3.95 -10.46
CA ILE A 205 1.86 -4.04 -10.52
C ILE A 205 1.34 -4.89 -9.36
N GLY A 206 0.72 -4.22 -8.40
CA GLY A 206 0.13 -4.80 -7.20
C GLY A 206 -1.40 -4.78 -7.21
N GLY A 207 -1.98 -4.92 -6.02
CA GLY A 207 -3.43 -5.04 -5.83
C GLY A 207 -3.96 -6.44 -6.05
N GLY A 208 -5.23 -6.64 -5.77
CA GLY A 208 -5.85 -7.98 -5.80
C GLY A 208 -5.79 -8.68 -7.16
N VAL A 209 -5.92 -7.91 -8.25
CA VAL A 209 -5.90 -8.41 -9.62
C VAL A 209 -4.51 -8.83 -10.09
N SER A 210 -3.44 -8.43 -9.42
CA SER A 210 -2.07 -8.84 -9.78
C SER A 210 -1.86 -10.36 -9.76
N LYS A 211 -2.68 -11.10 -9.02
CA LYS A 211 -2.71 -12.58 -9.08
C LYS A 211 -3.04 -13.12 -10.47
N GLN A 212 -3.71 -12.34 -11.29
CA GLN A 212 -4.11 -12.66 -12.65
C GLN A 212 -3.23 -11.96 -13.70
N HIS A 213 -2.04 -11.46 -13.30
CA HIS A 213 -1.14 -10.68 -14.16
C HIS A 213 -0.84 -11.33 -15.51
N ALA A 214 -0.77 -12.67 -15.56
CA ALA A 214 -0.54 -13.41 -16.80
C ALA A 214 -1.63 -13.18 -17.87
N GLN A 215 -2.82 -12.73 -17.49
CA GLN A 215 -3.93 -12.49 -18.42
C GLN A 215 -3.92 -11.09 -19.05
N PHE A 216 -3.20 -10.11 -18.45
CA PHE A 216 -3.27 -8.73 -18.95
C PHE A 216 -1.93 -8.00 -19.02
N LEU A 217 -0.94 -8.36 -18.19
CA LEU A 217 0.27 -7.55 -18.07
C LEU A 217 1.06 -7.48 -19.38
N HIS A 218 1.12 -8.58 -20.11
CA HIS A 218 1.80 -8.68 -21.42
C HIS A 218 1.07 -7.96 -22.56
N LEU A 219 -0.18 -7.53 -22.33
CA LEU A 219 -0.99 -6.79 -23.31
C LEU A 219 -0.83 -5.27 -23.16
N ILE A 220 -0.20 -4.81 -22.09
CA ILE A 220 0.04 -3.39 -21.83
C ILE A 220 1.26 -2.95 -22.64
N ASP A 221 1.06 -2.04 -23.57
CA ASP A 221 2.10 -1.55 -24.47
C ASP A 221 2.73 -0.25 -23.98
N VAL A 222 3.86 -0.38 -23.27
CA VAL A 222 4.69 0.71 -22.74
C VAL A 222 6.17 0.39 -22.92
N ARG A 223 7.05 1.39 -22.87
CA ARG A 223 8.51 1.20 -22.99
C ARG A 223 9.12 0.65 -21.71
N THR A 224 8.64 1.17 -20.57
CA THR A 224 9.15 0.81 -19.25
C THR A 224 8.80 -0.63 -18.91
N PRO A 225 9.76 -1.45 -18.45
CA PRO A 225 9.48 -2.79 -17.99
C PRO A 225 8.38 -2.82 -16.92
N MET A 226 7.53 -3.85 -16.96
CA MET A 226 6.46 -4.06 -15.99
C MET A 226 6.58 -5.45 -15.37
N VAL A 227 6.49 -5.52 -14.04
CA VAL A 227 6.53 -6.80 -13.30
C VAL A 227 5.39 -6.88 -12.28
N PRO A 228 4.87 -8.07 -11.98
CA PRO A 228 3.92 -8.22 -10.89
C PRO A 228 4.61 -8.07 -9.54
N ALA A 229 3.89 -7.53 -8.54
CA ALA A 229 4.33 -7.46 -7.16
C ALA A 229 4.60 -8.86 -6.58
N ALA A 230 5.73 -9.03 -5.91
CA ALA A 230 6.17 -10.32 -5.37
C ALA A 230 5.57 -10.61 -3.99
N LEU A 231 5.43 -9.60 -3.13
CA LEU A 231 5.03 -9.74 -1.73
C LEU A 231 3.51 -9.89 -1.53
N ARG A 232 2.72 -9.58 -2.57
CA ARG A 232 1.27 -9.79 -2.59
C ARG A 232 0.56 -9.19 -1.35
N ASN A 233 -0.19 -10.03 -0.61
CA ASN A 233 -0.98 -9.64 0.56
C ASN A 233 -0.13 -9.29 1.80
N ASN A 234 1.19 -9.44 1.75
CA ASN A 234 2.10 -9.11 2.85
C ASN A 234 2.79 -7.76 2.63
N ALA A 235 2.68 -7.17 1.43
CA ALA A 235 3.39 -5.94 1.08
C ALA A 235 3.10 -4.78 2.05
N GLY A 236 1.82 -4.50 2.36
CA GLY A 236 1.44 -3.45 3.31
C GLY A 236 2.03 -3.68 4.71
N ILE A 237 1.93 -4.91 5.23
CA ILE A 237 2.46 -5.29 6.54
C ILE A 237 3.99 -5.11 6.59
N MET A 238 4.69 -5.66 5.59
CA MET A 238 6.16 -5.60 5.53
C MET A 238 6.66 -4.17 5.34
N GLY A 239 5.98 -3.39 4.51
CA GLY A 239 6.34 -2.00 4.27
C GLY A 239 6.11 -1.09 5.46
N ALA A 240 4.98 -1.24 6.15
CA ALA A 240 4.70 -0.51 7.38
C ALA A 240 5.79 -0.77 8.44
N ALA A 241 6.14 -2.04 8.67
CA ALA A 241 7.22 -2.42 9.60
C ALA A 241 8.58 -1.83 9.19
N ALA A 242 8.94 -1.92 7.90
CA ALA A 242 10.21 -1.41 7.40
C ALA A 242 10.32 0.12 7.50
N LEU A 243 9.22 0.84 7.20
CA LEU A 243 9.17 2.29 7.32
C LEU A 243 9.24 2.76 8.78
N ALA A 244 8.63 2.03 9.73
CA ALA A 244 8.74 2.34 11.16
C ALA A 244 10.19 2.30 11.65
N VAL A 245 10.96 1.27 11.27
CA VAL A 245 12.38 1.17 11.63
C VAL A 245 13.22 2.26 10.95
N ARG A 246 12.91 2.60 9.70
CA ARG A 246 13.61 3.68 8.99
C ARG A 246 13.37 5.06 9.59
N HIS A 247 12.12 5.32 10.02
CA HIS A 247 11.74 6.61 10.61
C HIS A 247 12.39 6.86 11.97
N ALA A 248 12.67 5.82 12.73
CA ALA A 248 13.30 5.88 14.05
C ALA A 248 14.83 6.11 14.01
N ARG A 249 15.46 6.04 12.84
CA ARG A 249 16.89 6.32 12.60
C ARG A 249 17.11 7.77 12.20
#